data_ebe715ff7a6432dd367bb2d21fc3a756
#
_entry.id   ebe715ff7a6432dd367bb2d21fc3a756
#
_cell.length_a   1.000
_cell.length_b   1.000
_cell.length_c   1.000
_cell.angle_alpha   90.00
_cell.angle_beta   90.00
_cell.angle_gamma   90.00
#
_symmetry.space_group_name_H-M   'P 1'
#
loop_
_entity.id
_entity.type
_entity.pdbx_description
1 polymer ?
#
loop_
_entity_poly.entity_id
_entity_poly.type
_entity_poly.pdbx_seq_one_letter_code
_entity_poly.pdbx_strand_id
1 'polypeptide(L)'
;MFDSPMNAFAERLLVWFDRHGRQDLPWQHPRTPYRVWVSEIMLQQTRVETVVPYFLRFMERFPDVQSLAAAPQDAVLHQWSGLGYYARARNLHRAAQVVVEEHGGVFPAERAGLEQLPGIGRSTAAAIIAQAHDVPEAVLDGNAKRVLARHAAIHGWPGSTAVQRELWREAEARTPAARCADYTQAIMDLGALLCSRSRPACEACPVHADCGAAQQGLTGTLPSPRPRRDLPTRTRWAACLRAPEGIALIQREQDGIWGGLYSLPEAETAEALEDWVLVQWPGATPSGADHGLQHSFSHYRLDLRIRPFDLPAGACGIMEGNRVIWYKPGTSRAVGIPAPIQRYLHDDKDPGNGTNR
;
A
#
# COMPACT_ATOMS: atom_id res chain seq x y z
N MET A 1 -5.59 44.13 -10.54
CA MET A 1 -5.34 42.67 -10.52
C MET A 1 -6.21 42.13 -9.39
N PHE A 2 -7.29 41.48 -9.70
CA PHE A 2 -8.20 40.98 -8.65
C PHE A 2 -7.60 39.69 -8.10
N ASP A 3 -7.14 39.74 -6.85
CA ASP A 3 -6.77 38.56 -6.11
C ASP A 3 -7.98 37.61 -6.02
N SER A 4 -7.97 36.58 -6.82
CA SER A 4 -8.97 35.50 -6.67
C SER A 4 -8.74 34.87 -5.30
N PRO A 5 -9.79 34.69 -4.45
CA PRO A 5 -9.64 34.09 -3.13
C PRO A 5 -9.05 32.66 -3.15
N MET A 6 -8.97 32.02 -4.33
CA MET A 6 -8.37 30.71 -4.55
C MET A 6 -6.85 30.79 -4.66
N ASN A 7 -6.29 31.85 -5.22
CA ASN A 7 -4.84 32.05 -5.21
C ASN A 7 -4.31 32.30 -3.80
N ALA A 8 -5.08 33.01 -2.96
CA ALA A 8 -4.71 33.26 -1.56
C ALA A 8 -4.54 31.97 -0.73
N PHE A 9 -5.31 30.89 -1.00
CA PHE A 9 -5.13 29.60 -0.35
C PHE A 9 -3.77 29.00 -0.71
N ALA A 10 -3.44 28.93 -1.99
CA ALA A 10 -2.18 28.35 -2.47
C ALA A 10 -0.97 29.17 -1.98
N GLU A 11 -1.05 30.50 -2.01
CA GLU A 11 0.03 31.39 -1.53
C GLU A 11 0.34 31.17 -0.05
N ARG A 12 -0.68 31.19 0.82
CA ARG A 12 -0.47 30.93 2.25
C ARG A 12 0.06 29.54 2.53
N LEU A 13 -0.41 28.56 1.79
CA LEU A 13 0.05 27.17 1.92
C LEU A 13 1.52 27.03 1.50
N LEU A 14 1.93 27.68 0.40
CA LEU A 14 3.31 27.66 -0.09
C LEU A 14 4.26 28.41 0.85
N VAL A 15 3.85 29.57 1.40
CA VAL A 15 4.64 30.30 2.41
C VAL A 15 4.88 29.46 3.66
N TRP A 16 3.88 28.69 4.09
CA TRP A 16 4.03 27.73 5.19
C TRP A 16 4.96 26.57 4.81
N PHE A 17 4.80 26.04 3.59
CA PHE A 17 5.60 24.93 3.09
C PHE A 17 7.09 25.28 3.02
N ASP A 18 7.44 26.49 2.60
CA ASP A 18 8.82 26.98 2.52
C ASP A 18 9.54 26.91 3.88
N ARG A 19 8.79 26.99 5.00
CA ARG A 19 9.34 27.02 6.36
C ARG A 19 9.19 25.69 7.11
N HIS A 20 8.16 24.93 6.81
CA HIS A 20 7.73 23.80 7.63
C HIS A 20 7.46 22.51 6.85
N GLY A 21 7.44 22.59 5.51
CA GLY A 21 7.20 21.43 4.65
C GLY A 21 8.37 20.46 4.63
N ARG A 22 8.08 19.22 4.28
CA ARG A 22 9.10 18.17 4.08
C ARG A 22 9.71 18.34 2.70
N GLN A 23 10.91 18.91 2.62
CA GLN A 23 11.59 19.25 1.37
C GLN A 23 12.74 18.32 1.02
N ASP A 24 13.08 17.36 1.90
CA ASP A 24 14.23 16.48 1.82
C ASP A 24 13.85 14.99 1.73
N LEU A 25 12.63 14.70 1.26
CA LEU A 25 12.20 13.32 1.04
C LEU A 25 12.97 12.69 -0.13
N PRO A 26 13.39 11.40 -0.03
CA PRO A 26 14.27 10.79 -1.02
C PRO A 26 13.78 10.86 -2.47
N TRP A 27 12.48 10.92 -2.71
CA TRP A 27 11.89 11.00 -4.04
C TRP A 27 11.80 12.41 -4.62
N GLN A 28 12.16 13.42 -3.83
CA GLN A 28 12.14 14.82 -4.28
C GLN A 28 13.45 15.26 -4.95
N HIS A 29 14.54 14.52 -4.75
CA HIS A 29 15.85 14.87 -5.27
C HIS A 29 16.58 13.67 -5.90
N PRO A 30 16.54 13.52 -7.27
CA PRO A 30 15.76 14.31 -8.24
C PRO A 30 14.28 13.90 -8.28
N ARG A 31 13.39 14.83 -8.64
CA ARG A 31 11.96 14.57 -8.91
C ARG A 31 11.80 14.04 -10.33
N THR A 32 12.13 12.78 -10.58
CA THR A 32 11.86 12.13 -11.87
C THR A 32 10.47 11.47 -11.86
N PRO A 33 9.79 11.32 -13.03
CA PRO A 33 8.51 10.61 -13.09
C PRO A 33 8.56 9.22 -12.45
N TYR A 34 9.63 8.47 -12.66
CA TYR A 34 9.85 7.15 -12.08
C TYR A 34 9.89 7.18 -10.54
N ARG A 35 10.70 8.08 -9.97
CA ARG A 35 10.87 8.19 -8.50
C ARG A 35 9.58 8.66 -7.82
N VAL A 36 8.94 9.67 -8.40
CA VAL A 36 7.65 10.17 -7.92
C VAL A 36 6.60 9.05 -7.98
N TRP A 37 6.48 8.36 -9.10
CA TRP A 37 5.54 7.26 -9.26
C TRP A 37 5.73 6.15 -8.22
N VAL A 38 6.95 5.66 -8.05
CA VAL A 38 7.25 4.60 -7.07
C VAL A 38 6.87 5.07 -5.66
N SER A 39 7.23 6.29 -5.28
CA SER A 39 6.89 6.83 -3.97
C SER A 39 5.37 6.97 -3.76
N GLU A 40 4.65 7.49 -4.75
CA GLU A 40 3.19 7.64 -4.69
C GLU A 40 2.48 6.28 -4.49
N ILE A 41 2.93 5.24 -5.20
CA ILE A 41 2.38 3.89 -5.02
C ILE A 41 2.74 3.31 -3.64
N MET A 42 3.96 3.52 -3.14
CA MET A 42 4.36 3.07 -1.81
C MET A 42 3.60 3.79 -0.69
N LEU A 43 3.33 5.09 -0.86
CA LEU A 43 2.63 5.93 0.11
C LEU A 43 1.12 5.65 0.19
N GLN A 44 0.52 4.94 -0.78
CA GLN A 44 -0.87 4.54 -0.68
C GLN A 44 -1.12 3.73 0.60
N GLN A 45 -1.84 4.33 1.58
CA GLN A 45 -2.17 3.73 2.88
C GLN A 45 -0.95 3.33 3.75
N THR A 46 0.23 3.90 3.47
CA THR A 46 1.46 3.68 4.23
C THR A 46 2.06 5.02 4.64
N ARG A 47 2.62 5.09 5.84
CA ARG A 47 3.22 6.33 6.38
C ARG A 47 4.59 6.58 5.76
N VAL A 48 4.96 7.87 5.67
CA VAL A 48 6.25 8.30 5.10
C VAL A 48 7.44 7.65 5.81
N GLU A 49 7.42 7.63 7.14
CA GLU A 49 8.51 7.06 7.95
C GLU A 49 8.74 5.57 7.65
N THR A 50 7.66 4.86 7.32
CA THR A 50 7.74 3.46 6.87
C THR A 50 8.25 3.37 5.43
N VAL A 51 7.81 4.27 4.54
CA VAL A 51 8.13 4.21 3.11
C VAL A 51 9.59 4.56 2.82
N VAL A 52 10.17 5.54 3.52
CA VAL A 52 11.54 6.00 3.26
C VAL A 52 12.57 4.86 3.15
N PRO A 53 12.72 3.97 4.14
CA PRO A 53 13.69 2.88 4.05
C PRO A 53 13.37 1.87 2.93
N TYR A 54 12.09 1.64 2.62
CA TYR A 54 11.69 0.77 1.51
C TYR A 54 12.01 1.41 0.16
N PHE A 55 11.73 2.69 0.00
CA PHE A 55 12.03 3.43 -1.21
C PHE A 55 13.52 3.43 -1.54
N LEU A 56 14.37 3.67 -0.54
CA LEU A 56 15.83 3.68 -0.74
C LEU A 56 16.34 2.32 -1.22
N ARG A 57 15.96 1.22 -0.55
CA ARG A 57 16.33 -0.14 -0.98
C ARG A 57 15.76 -0.50 -2.35
N PHE A 58 14.54 -0.04 -2.65
CA PHE A 58 13.90 -0.28 -3.94
C PHE A 58 14.64 0.44 -5.07
N MET A 59 15.03 1.71 -4.85
CA MET A 59 15.83 2.49 -5.82
C MET A 59 17.24 1.93 -6.02
N GLU A 60 17.84 1.38 -4.98
CA GLU A 60 19.14 0.68 -5.10
C GLU A 60 19.00 -0.55 -6.00
N ARG A 61 17.95 -1.32 -5.83
CA ARG A 61 17.74 -2.56 -6.60
C ARG A 61 17.18 -2.32 -8.00
N PHE A 62 16.32 -1.31 -8.15
CA PHE A 62 15.63 -0.93 -9.39
C PHE A 62 15.76 0.57 -9.60
N PRO A 63 16.92 1.06 -10.09
CA PRO A 63 17.20 2.49 -10.22
C PRO A 63 16.37 3.19 -11.29
N ASP A 64 15.83 2.45 -12.24
CA ASP A 64 15.04 2.94 -13.36
C ASP A 64 13.88 1.98 -13.73
N VAL A 65 13.02 2.43 -14.64
CA VAL A 65 11.85 1.65 -15.07
C VAL A 65 12.24 0.41 -15.86
N GLN A 66 13.36 0.44 -16.56
CA GLN A 66 13.88 -0.68 -17.34
C GLN A 66 14.32 -1.83 -16.44
N SER A 67 15.09 -1.54 -15.41
CA SER A 67 15.52 -2.54 -14.42
C SER A 67 14.34 -3.14 -13.64
N LEU A 68 13.32 -2.31 -13.35
CA LEU A 68 12.09 -2.79 -12.72
C LEU A 68 11.30 -3.71 -13.66
N ALA A 69 11.10 -3.31 -14.91
CA ALA A 69 10.35 -4.09 -15.90
C ALA A 69 10.98 -5.45 -16.20
N ALA A 70 12.32 -5.49 -16.30
CA ALA A 70 13.08 -6.71 -16.58
C ALA A 70 13.20 -7.67 -15.39
N ALA A 71 12.87 -7.23 -14.17
CA ALA A 71 13.00 -8.04 -12.98
C ALA A 71 11.95 -9.17 -12.93
N PRO A 72 12.28 -10.34 -12.36
CA PRO A 72 11.24 -11.31 -12.00
C PRO A 72 10.26 -10.71 -10.97
N GLN A 73 8.96 -11.03 -11.11
CA GLN A 73 7.94 -10.53 -10.19
C GLN A 73 8.26 -10.84 -8.72
N ASP A 74 8.81 -12.02 -8.45
CA ASP A 74 9.18 -12.44 -7.09
C ASP A 74 10.24 -11.52 -6.46
N ALA A 75 11.19 -11.00 -7.26
CA ALA A 75 12.18 -10.04 -6.79
C ALA A 75 11.52 -8.70 -6.40
N VAL A 76 10.52 -8.25 -7.17
CA VAL A 76 9.74 -7.03 -6.85
C VAL A 76 8.91 -7.23 -5.59
N LEU A 77 8.20 -8.36 -5.47
CA LEU A 77 7.40 -8.70 -4.29
C LEU A 77 8.26 -8.86 -3.04
N HIS A 78 9.49 -9.36 -3.18
CA HIS A 78 10.44 -9.45 -2.07
C HIS A 78 10.83 -8.07 -1.54
N GLN A 79 11.19 -7.13 -2.42
CA GLN A 79 11.53 -5.76 -2.03
C GLN A 79 10.32 -5.02 -1.39
N TRP A 80 9.10 -5.48 -1.69
CA TRP A 80 7.85 -4.94 -1.13
C TRP A 80 7.41 -5.61 0.18
N SER A 81 8.10 -6.69 0.57
CA SER A 81 7.70 -7.51 1.74
C SER A 81 7.66 -6.66 3.01
N GLY A 82 6.52 -6.68 3.70
CA GLY A 82 6.26 -5.87 4.89
C GLY A 82 5.45 -4.58 4.66
N LEU A 83 5.42 -4.02 3.44
CA LEU A 83 4.59 -2.83 3.12
C LEU A 83 3.08 -3.15 3.03
N GLY A 84 2.72 -4.40 2.79
CA GLY A 84 1.32 -4.81 2.60
C GLY A 84 0.71 -4.36 1.26
N TYR A 85 -0.57 -4.74 1.03
CA TYR A 85 -1.29 -4.39 -0.21
C TYR A 85 -0.49 -4.74 -1.48
N TYR A 86 -0.06 -5.98 -1.60
CA TYR A 86 0.84 -6.47 -2.66
C TYR A 86 0.33 -6.30 -4.09
N ALA A 87 -0.99 -6.11 -4.26
CA ALA A 87 -1.55 -5.73 -5.56
C ALA A 87 -0.92 -4.42 -6.10
N ARG A 88 -0.47 -3.52 -5.22
CA ARG A 88 0.25 -2.31 -5.62
C ARG A 88 1.59 -2.66 -6.29
N ALA A 89 2.36 -3.57 -5.69
CA ALA A 89 3.64 -4.01 -6.25
C ALA A 89 3.47 -4.75 -7.59
N ARG A 90 2.44 -5.60 -7.72
CA ARG A 90 2.12 -6.27 -8.98
C ARG A 90 1.73 -5.28 -10.07
N ASN A 91 0.87 -4.33 -9.75
CA ASN A 91 0.48 -3.29 -10.70
C ASN A 91 1.65 -2.37 -11.07
N LEU A 92 2.51 -2.02 -10.08
CA LEU A 92 3.74 -1.27 -10.31
C LEU A 92 4.65 -2.01 -11.31
N HIS A 93 4.87 -3.31 -11.12
CA HIS A 93 5.69 -4.12 -12.01
C HIS A 93 5.07 -4.22 -13.42
N ARG A 94 3.77 -4.50 -13.51
CA ARG A 94 3.06 -4.54 -14.82
C ARG A 94 3.10 -3.20 -15.52
N ALA A 95 2.90 -2.09 -14.79
CA ALA A 95 2.98 -0.75 -15.37
C ALA A 95 4.40 -0.43 -15.86
N ALA A 96 5.45 -0.86 -15.17
CA ALA A 96 6.83 -0.74 -15.65
C ALA A 96 7.03 -1.46 -17.00
N GLN A 97 6.49 -2.67 -17.14
CA GLN A 97 6.53 -3.43 -18.39
C GLN A 97 5.83 -2.68 -19.52
N VAL A 98 4.60 -2.18 -19.28
CA VAL A 98 3.87 -1.36 -20.26
C VAL A 98 4.66 -0.11 -20.66
N VAL A 99 5.26 0.61 -19.70
CA VAL A 99 6.08 1.80 -19.99
C VAL A 99 7.27 1.44 -20.89
N VAL A 100 7.91 0.30 -20.66
CA VAL A 100 9.05 -0.12 -21.50
C VAL A 100 8.58 -0.61 -22.88
N GLU A 101 7.55 -1.45 -22.92
CA GLU A 101 7.08 -2.12 -24.14
C GLU A 101 6.32 -1.17 -25.09
N GLU A 102 5.45 -0.32 -24.53
CA GLU A 102 4.57 0.53 -25.33
C GLU A 102 5.05 1.98 -25.46
N HIS A 103 5.87 2.46 -24.48
CA HIS A 103 6.33 3.84 -24.43
C HIS A 103 7.87 3.97 -24.49
N GLY A 104 8.59 2.89 -24.85
CA GLY A 104 10.05 2.93 -24.99
C GLY A 104 10.82 3.31 -23.72
N GLY A 105 10.22 3.08 -22.55
CA GLY A 105 10.81 3.41 -21.25
C GLY A 105 10.65 4.87 -20.81
N VAL A 106 9.83 5.65 -21.53
CA VAL A 106 9.52 7.05 -21.21
C VAL A 106 8.09 7.13 -20.68
N PHE A 107 7.90 7.74 -19.51
CA PHE A 107 6.55 7.94 -18.97
C PHE A 107 5.74 8.91 -19.82
N PRO A 108 4.44 8.63 -20.05
CA PRO A 108 3.55 9.59 -20.69
C PRO A 108 3.58 10.94 -19.96
N ALA A 109 3.71 12.02 -20.73
CA ALA A 109 3.76 13.38 -20.20
C ALA A 109 2.37 13.97 -19.86
N GLU A 110 1.31 13.28 -20.25
CA GLU A 110 -0.07 13.70 -20.02
C GLU A 110 -0.77 12.76 -19.04
N ARG A 111 -1.64 13.31 -18.18
CA ARG A 111 -2.42 12.58 -17.19
C ARG A 111 -3.22 11.43 -17.80
N ALA A 112 -3.88 11.66 -18.95
CA ALA A 112 -4.69 10.64 -19.61
C ALA A 112 -3.87 9.40 -20.01
N GLY A 113 -2.63 9.57 -20.47
CA GLY A 113 -1.73 8.45 -20.76
C GLY A 113 -1.29 7.70 -19.52
N LEU A 114 -0.99 8.40 -18.44
CA LEU A 114 -0.64 7.78 -17.15
C LEU A 114 -1.81 6.99 -16.54
N GLU A 115 -3.05 7.46 -16.69
CA GLU A 115 -4.24 6.77 -16.18
C GLU A 115 -4.52 5.42 -16.88
N GLN A 116 -3.93 5.17 -18.05
CA GLN A 116 -4.01 3.86 -18.71
C GLN A 116 -3.07 2.83 -18.10
N LEU A 117 -2.07 3.26 -17.36
CA LEU A 117 -1.11 2.35 -16.74
C LEU A 117 -1.73 1.60 -15.54
N PRO A 118 -1.44 0.30 -15.38
CA PRO A 118 -1.96 -0.51 -14.28
C PRO A 118 -1.72 0.11 -12.89
N GLY A 119 -2.80 0.32 -12.14
CA GLY A 119 -2.73 0.82 -10.76
C GLY A 119 -2.53 2.33 -10.62
N ILE A 120 -2.53 3.08 -11.71
CA ILE A 120 -2.45 4.53 -11.70
C ILE A 120 -3.85 5.11 -11.93
N GLY A 121 -4.40 5.73 -10.90
CA GLY A 121 -5.66 6.48 -11.01
C GLY A 121 -5.40 7.98 -11.13
N ARG A 122 -6.47 8.75 -11.36
CA ARG A 122 -6.44 10.21 -11.57
C ARG A 122 -5.52 10.96 -10.60
N SER A 123 -5.63 10.73 -9.29
CA SER A 123 -4.82 11.44 -8.29
C SER A 123 -3.33 11.09 -8.37
N THR A 124 -2.99 9.81 -8.62
CA THR A 124 -1.59 9.38 -8.77
C THR A 124 -0.99 9.94 -10.06
N ALA A 125 -1.74 9.89 -11.19
CA ALA A 125 -1.30 10.48 -12.45
C ALA A 125 -1.06 11.99 -12.30
N ALA A 126 -1.99 12.71 -11.69
CA ALA A 126 -1.85 14.13 -11.41
C ALA A 126 -0.63 14.45 -10.51
N ALA A 127 -0.38 13.63 -9.48
CA ALA A 127 0.79 13.79 -8.61
C ALA A 127 2.11 13.60 -9.37
N ILE A 128 2.18 12.63 -10.28
CA ILE A 128 3.36 12.40 -11.13
C ILE A 128 3.61 13.64 -12.01
N ILE A 129 2.58 14.13 -12.71
CA ILE A 129 2.70 15.30 -13.59
C ILE A 129 3.09 16.56 -12.80
N ALA A 130 2.37 16.84 -11.71
CA ALA A 130 2.63 18.02 -10.92
C ALA A 130 4.03 18.01 -10.29
N GLN A 131 4.45 16.90 -9.70
CA GLN A 131 5.72 16.83 -8.98
C GLN A 131 6.94 16.68 -9.90
N ALA A 132 6.83 15.94 -11.00
CA ALA A 132 7.97 15.68 -11.89
C ALA A 132 8.14 16.75 -12.98
N HIS A 133 7.07 17.42 -13.39
CA HIS A 133 7.10 18.38 -14.49
C HIS A 133 6.69 19.82 -14.10
N ASP A 134 6.28 20.03 -12.85
CA ASP A 134 5.78 21.30 -12.32
C ASP A 134 4.57 21.87 -13.11
N VAL A 135 3.73 20.96 -13.64
CA VAL A 135 2.54 21.32 -14.44
C VAL A 135 1.31 21.37 -13.53
N PRO A 136 0.37 22.31 -13.75
CA PRO A 136 -0.85 22.43 -12.95
C PRO A 136 -1.78 21.23 -13.11
N GLU A 137 -1.68 20.27 -12.19
CA GLU A 137 -2.57 19.12 -12.07
C GLU A 137 -3.06 19.00 -10.62
N ALA A 138 -4.36 18.93 -10.45
CA ALA A 138 -4.98 18.83 -9.13
C ALA A 138 -4.81 17.44 -8.54
N VAL A 139 -4.37 17.36 -7.28
CA VAL A 139 -4.20 16.11 -6.53
C VAL A 139 -5.27 15.99 -5.46
N LEU A 140 -5.84 14.79 -5.34
CA LEU A 140 -6.89 14.51 -4.37
C LEU A 140 -6.65 13.16 -3.67
N ASP A 141 -5.55 13.07 -2.91
CA ASP A 141 -5.24 11.94 -2.03
C ASP A 141 -6.07 11.98 -0.74
N GLY A 142 -5.83 11.08 0.19
CA GLY A 142 -6.53 11.03 1.48
C GLY A 142 -6.28 12.26 2.36
N ASN A 143 -5.11 12.89 2.27
CA ASN A 143 -4.75 14.10 3.00
C ASN A 143 -5.41 15.33 2.39
N ALA A 144 -5.28 15.51 1.07
CA ALA A 144 -5.90 16.61 0.34
C ALA A 144 -7.44 16.57 0.49
N LYS A 145 -8.07 15.38 0.38
CA LYS A 145 -9.52 15.20 0.63
C LYS A 145 -9.92 15.72 2.00
N ARG A 146 -9.16 15.45 3.03
CA ARG A 146 -9.48 15.90 4.40
C ARG A 146 -9.30 17.40 4.54
N VAL A 147 -8.21 17.96 4.02
CA VAL A 147 -7.95 19.40 4.02
C VAL A 147 -9.07 20.14 3.31
N LEU A 148 -9.37 19.76 2.08
CA LEU A 148 -10.37 20.43 1.25
C LEU A 148 -11.80 20.26 1.79
N ALA A 149 -12.15 19.06 2.30
CA ALA A 149 -13.45 18.84 2.93
C ALA A 149 -13.66 19.75 4.14
N ARG A 150 -12.63 19.97 4.96
CA ARG A 150 -12.72 20.89 6.10
C ARG A 150 -12.69 22.34 5.65
N HIS A 151 -11.77 22.69 4.76
CA HIS A 151 -11.63 24.07 4.32
C HIS A 151 -12.90 24.61 3.64
N ALA A 152 -13.51 23.83 2.77
CA ALA A 152 -14.76 24.18 2.08
C ALA A 152 -16.03 23.74 2.82
N ALA A 153 -15.92 23.20 4.05
CA ALA A 153 -17.02 22.65 4.85
C ALA A 153 -17.90 21.64 4.09
N ILE A 154 -17.29 20.76 3.28
CA ILE A 154 -18.01 19.76 2.48
C ILE A 154 -18.48 18.61 3.37
N HIS A 155 -19.79 18.39 3.40
CA HIS A 155 -20.42 17.33 4.15
C HIS A 155 -20.48 16.00 3.38
N GLY A 156 -20.56 14.92 4.11
CA GLY A 156 -20.68 13.57 3.54
C GLY A 156 -19.36 12.81 3.50
N TRP A 157 -19.48 11.54 3.14
CA TRP A 157 -18.33 10.67 3.04
C TRP A 157 -17.51 10.92 1.74
N PRO A 158 -16.22 11.23 1.81
CA PRO A 158 -15.37 11.51 0.63
C PRO A 158 -15.26 10.40 -0.40
N GLY A 159 -15.75 9.20 -0.10
CA GLY A 159 -15.82 8.08 -1.05
C GLY A 159 -17.11 8.00 -1.86
N SER A 160 -18.11 8.85 -1.59
CA SER A 160 -19.31 8.93 -2.41
C SER A 160 -19.06 9.76 -3.68
N THR A 161 -19.68 9.38 -4.79
CA THR A 161 -19.49 10.03 -6.10
C THR A 161 -19.81 11.54 -6.06
N ALA A 162 -20.87 11.93 -5.36
CA ALA A 162 -21.26 13.35 -5.26
C ALA A 162 -20.20 14.17 -4.53
N VAL A 163 -19.76 13.70 -3.34
CA VAL A 163 -18.74 14.38 -2.53
C VAL A 163 -17.37 14.39 -3.25
N GLN A 164 -17.01 13.30 -3.94
CA GLN A 164 -15.78 13.27 -4.74
C GLN A 164 -15.79 14.32 -5.86
N ARG A 165 -16.92 14.49 -6.55
CA ARG A 165 -17.04 15.50 -7.62
C ARG A 165 -16.84 16.91 -7.07
N GLU A 166 -17.41 17.21 -5.91
CA GLU A 166 -17.24 18.48 -5.25
C GLU A 166 -15.81 18.71 -4.79
N LEU A 167 -15.19 17.72 -4.15
CA LEU A 167 -13.78 17.77 -3.75
C LEU A 167 -12.82 17.96 -4.92
N TRP A 168 -13.08 17.35 -6.06
CA TRP A 168 -12.27 17.57 -7.26
C TRP A 168 -12.39 18.99 -7.78
N ARG A 169 -13.61 19.56 -7.81
CA ARG A 169 -13.81 20.97 -8.17
C ARG A 169 -13.02 21.89 -7.26
N GLU A 170 -13.04 21.64 -5.94
CA GLU A 170 -12.28 22.42 -4.97
C GLU A 170 -10.75 22.25 -5.13
N ALA A 171 -10.30 21.05 -5.46
CA ALA A 171 -8.89 20.78 -5.73
C ALA A 171 -8.41 21.52 -6.98
N GLU A 172 -9.15 21.42 -8.08
CA GLU A 172 -8.85 22.11 -9.34
C GLU A 172 -8.82 23.63 -9.17
N ALA A 173 -9.80 24.18 -8.45
CA ALA A 173 -9.92 25.60 -8.22
C ALA A 173 -8.78 26.20 -7.36
N ARG A 174 -8.12 25.38 -6.52
CA ARG A 174 -7.03 25.82 -5.64
C ARG A 174 -5.65 25.49 -6.16
N THR A 175 -5.54 24.70 -7.22
CA THR A 175 -4.24 24.35 -7.81
C THR A 175 -3.66 25.58 -8.50
N PRO A 176 -2.46 26.06 -8.10
CA PRO A 176 -1.84 27.23 -8.70
C PRO A 176 -1.28 26.92 -10.09
N ALA A 177 -1.00 27.97 -10.88
CA ALA A 177 -0.38 27.86 -12.18
C ALA A 177 1.15 27.68 -12.14
N ALA A 178 1.78 27.91 -10.98
CA ALA A 178 3.23 27.80 -10.78
C ALA A 178 3.52 27.15 -9.43
N ARG A 179 4.71 26.60 -9.26
CA ARG A 179 5.12 25.85 -8.06
C ARG A 179 4.17 24.67 -7.77
N CYS A 180 3.71 24.00 -8.81
CA CYS A 180 2.73 22.92 -8.73
C CYS A 180 3.29 21.71 -7.97
N ALA A 181 4.58 21.44 -8.14
CA ALA A 181 5.29 20.39 -7.41
C ALA A 181 5.32 20.66 -5.90
N ASP A 182 5.64 21.89 -5.50
CA ASP A 182 5.67 22.32 -4.10
C ASP A 182 4.27 22.36 -3.49
N TYR A 183 3.28 22.89 -4.23
CA TYR A 183 1.89 22.92 -3.80
C TYR A 183 1.33 21.52 -3.56
N THR A 184 1.63 20.58 -4.47
CA THR A 184 1.21 19.19 -4.33
C THR A 184 1.77 18.55 -3.05
N GLN A 185 3.06 18.75 -2.79
CA GLN A 185 3.65 18.31 -1.53
C GLN A 185 3.07 19.05 -0.32
N ALA A 186 2.88 20.36 -0.44
CA ALA A 186 2.39 21.22 0.65
C ALA A 186 0.99 20.83 1.13
N ILE A 187 0.05 20.53 0.23
CA ILE A 187 -1.32 20.13 0.63
C ILE A 187 -1.33 18.74 1.28
N MET A 188 -0.48 17.82 0.82
CA MET A 188 -0.29 16.52 1.46
C MET A 188 0.34 16.67 2.85
N ASP A 189 1.34 17.54 2.99
CA ASP A 189 2.01 17.83 4.26
C ASP A 189 1.10 18.52 5.25
N LEU A 190 0.32 19.49 4.81
CA LEU A 190 -0.69 20.14 5.66
C LEU A 190 -1.66 19.11 6.25
N GLY A 191 -2.12 18.16 5.41
CA GLY A 191 -2.97 17.08 5.84
C GLY A 191 -2.28 16.13 6.83
N ALA A 192 -1.02 15.78 6.59
CA ALA A 192 -0.28 14.85 7.42
C ALA A 192 0.17 15.45 8.76
N LEU A 193 0.64 16.71 8.76
CA LEU A 193 1.32 17.33 9.90
C LEU A 193 0.38 18.18 10.79
N LEU A 194 -0.53 18.96 10.20
CA LEU A 194 -1.39 19.88 10.93
C LEU A 194 -2.87 19.47 10.88
N CYS A 195 -3.45 19.32 9.69
CA CYS A 195 -4.86 18.98 9.54
C CYS A 195 -5.08 17.47 9.74
N SER A 196 -4.60 16.92 10.87
CA SER A 196 -4.69 15.51 11.20
C SER A 196 -6.15 15.04 11.39
N ARG A 197 -6.38 13.70 11.33
CA ARG A 197 -7.74 13.14 11.40
C ARG A 197 -8.43 13.42 12.73
N SER A 198 -7.76 13.19 13.85
CA SER A 198 -8.37 13.20 15.19
C SER A 198 -8.05 14.45 15.99
N ARG A 199 -6.90 15.09 15.75
CA ARG A 199 -6.41 16.26 16.50
C ARG A 199 -5.79 17.26 15.55
N PRO A 200 -6.59 18.03 14.78
CA PRO A 200 -6.04 19.05 13.90
C PRO A 200 -5.48 20.23 14.70
N ALA A 201 -4.26 20.65 14.36
CA ALA A 201 -3.61 21.83 14.96
C ALA A 201 -4.06 23.10 14.23
N CYS A 202 -5.33 23.50 14.41
CA CYS A 202 -5.96 24.57 13.65
C CYS A 202 -5.29 25.93 13.88
N GLU A 203 -4.80 26.24 15.08
CA GLU A 203 -4.15 27.51 15.41
C GLU A 203 -2.84 27.72 14.62
N ALA A 204 -2.12 26.64 14.29
CA ALA A 204 -0.90 26.68 13.48
C ALA A 204 -1.16 26.56 11.98
N CYS A 205 -2.43 26.39 11.57
CA CYS A 205 -2.79 26.14 10.16
C CYS A 205 -2.74 27.42 9.32
N PRO A 206 -1.99 27.44 8.21
CA PRO A 206 -1.83 28.64 7.37
C PRO A 206 -3.13 29.09 6.71
N VAL A 207 -4.11 28.19 6.59
CA VAL A 207 -5.40 28.45 5.95
C VAL A 207 -6.56 28.44 6.96
N HIS A 208 -6.27 28.70 8.24
CA HIS A 208 -7.28 28.68 9.32
C HIS A 208 -8.32 29.78 9.17
N ALA A 209 -7.90 30.98 8.77
CA ALA A 209 -8.74 32.17 8.77
C ALA A 209 -10.02 32.05 7.91
N ASP A 210 -9.95 31.32 6.81
CA ASP A 210 -11.05 31.05 5.88
C ASP A 210 -11.51 29.59 5.85
N CYS A 211 -11.12 28.83 6.86
CA CYS A 211 -11.52 27.41 6.97
C CYS A 211 -12.96 27.30 7.47
N GLY A 212 -13.90 26.91 6.58
CA GLY A 212 -15.32 26.77 6.91
C GLY A 212 -15.60 25.80 8.06
N ALA A 213 -14.88 24.68 8.14
CA ALA A 213 -15.05 23.75 9.26
C ALA A 213 -14.54 24.33 10.59
N ALA A 214 -13.50 25.15 10.60
CA ALA A 214 -13.04 25.82 11.82
C ALA A 214 -14.05 26.85 12.29
N GLN A 215 -14.56 27.69 11.38
CA GLN A 215 -15.55 28.72 11.67
C GLN A 215 -16.88 28.14 12.20
N GLN A 216 -17.25 26.94 11.75
CA GLN A 216 -18.49 26.25 12.11
C GLN A 216 -18.32 25.21 13.24
N GLY A 217 -17.13 25.03 13.80
CA GLY A 217 -16.87 24.01 14.83
C GLY A 217 -16.93 22.57 14.32
N LEU A 218 -16.77 22.35 13.01
CA LEU A 218 -16.94 21.04 12.34
C LEU A 218 -15.64 20.26 12.11
N THR A 219 -14.51 20.73 12.61
CA THR A 219 -13.20 20.10 12.37
C THR A 219 -13.10 18.66 12.89
N GLY A 220 -13.86 18.32 13.93
CA GLY A 220 -13.93 16.95 14.49
C GLY A 220 -14.87 16.01 13.74
N THR A 221 -15.83 16.54 12.97
CA THR A 221 -16.87 15.77 12.26
C THR A 221 -16.60 15.63 10.76
N LEU A 222 -15.85 16.57 10.17
CA LEU A 222 -15.49 16.57 8.76
C LEU A 222 -14.06 16.01 8.54
N PRO A 223 -13.88 15.25 7.45
CA PRO A 223 -14.89 14.70 6.57
C PRO A 223 -15.69 13.59 7.27
N SER A 224 -16.93 13.40 6.87
CA SER A 224 -17.78 12.34 7.44
C SER A 224 -17.13 10.95 7.24
N PRO A 225 -17.18 10.09 8.23
CA PRO A 225 -16.60 8.75 8.13
C PRO A 225 -17.32 7.90 7.08
N ARG A 226 -16.62 6.87 6.60
CA ARG A 226 -17.26 5.84 5.77
C ARG A 226 -18.41 5.19 6.55
N PRO A 227 -19.60 5.01 5.97
CA PRO A 227 -20.65 4.23 6.59
C PRO A 227 -20.11 2.85 7.00
N ARG A 228 -20.38 2.46 8.25
CA ARG A 228 -19.95 1.15 8.77
C ARG A 228 -20.66 0.05 7.99
N ARG A 229 -19.90 -0.95 7.59
CA ARG A 229 -20.43 -2.22 7.09
C ARG A 229 -19.87 -3.31 7.97
N ASP A 230 -20.69 -4.23 8.37
CA ASP A 230 -20.22 -5.44 9.02
C ASP A 230 -19.41 -6.26 8.02
N LEU A 231 -18.20 -6.60 8.43
CA LEU A 231 -17.33 -7.41 7.60
C LEU A 231 -17.63 -8.88 7.91
N PRO A 232 -17.98 -9.70 6.90
CA PRO A 232 -18.15 -11.13 7.11
C PRO A 232 -16.81 -11.74 7.59
N THR A 233 -16.90 -12.72 8.47
CA THR A 233 -15.74 -13.53 8.86
C THR A 233 -15.68 -14.77 7.99
N ARG A 234 -14.49 -15.09 7.48
CA ARG A 234 -14.21 -16.30 6.72
C ARG A 234 -13.19 -17.11 7.49
N THR A 235 -13.56 -18.34 7.84
CA THR A 235 -12.63 -19.31 8.41
C THR A 235 -11.95 -20.09 7.29
N ARG A 236 -10.65 -20.30 7.42
CA ARG A 236 -9.82 -21.14 6.53
C ARG A 236 -8.88 -21.96 7.37
N TRP A 237 -8.50 -23.09 6.83
CA TRP A 237 -7.51 -23.99 7.43
C TRP A 237 -6.24 -23.97 6.60
N ALA A 238 -5.08 -23.99 7.27
CA ALA A 238 -3.78 -24.02 6.61
C ALA A 238 -2.89 -25.09 7.22
N ALA A 239 -2.09 -25.75 6.40
CA ALA A 239 -1.12 -26.75 6.85
C ALA A 239 0.28 -26.14 7.01
N CYS A 240 0.87 -26.23 8.19
CA CYS A 240 2.28 -25.99 8.41
C CYS A 240 3.05 -27.31 8.26
N LEU A 241 3.51 -27.58 7.05
CA LEU A 241 4.19 -28.84 6.68
C LEU A 241 5.69 -28.70 6.96
N ARG A 242 6.17 -29.41 7.97
CA ARG A 242 7.55 -29.34 8.46
C ARG A 242 8.37 -30.54 7.97
N ALA A 243 9.55 -30.24 7.42
CA ALA A 243 10.56 -31.24 7.05
C ALA A 243 11.96 -30.72 7.46
N PRO A 244 13.00 -31.57 7.48
CA PRO A 244 14.37 -31.14 7.76
C PRO A 244 14.87 -30.03 6.83
N GLU A 245 14.37 -29.97 5.62
CA GLU A 245 14.68 -28.97 4.59
C GLU A 245 14.00 -27.61 4.83
N GLY A 246 12.97 -27.57 5.65
CA GLY A 246 12.21 -26.36 5.98
C GLY A 246 10.70 -26.57 6.06
N ILE A 247 9.96 -25.49 5.91
CA ILE A 247 8.49 -25.49 5.87
C ILE A 247 8.04 -25.31 4.42
N ALA A 248 7.13 -26.17 3.96
CA ALA A 248 6.60 -26.07 2.60
C ALA A 248 5.69 -24.84 2.46
N LEU A 249 6.04 -23.94 1.53
CA LEU A 249 5.19 -22.83 1.12
C LEU A 249 4.83 -23.00 -0.34
N ILE A 250 3.57 -22.69 -0.66
CA ILE A 250 3.03 -22.78 -2.02
C ILE A 250 2.78 -21.37 -2.55
N GLN A 251 3.20 -21.10 -3.80
CA GLN A 251 2.88 -19.87 -4.46
C GLN A 251 1.39 -19.83 -4.79
N ARG A 252 0.71 -18.79 -4.31
CA ARG A 252 -0.71 -18.55 -4.58
C ARG A 252 -0.91 -18.14 -6.04
N GLU A 253 -2.09 -18.42 -6.57
CA GLU A 253 -2.52 -17.89 -7.87
C GLU A 253 -2.37 -16.37 -7.91
N GLN A 254 -2.15 -15.82 -9.11
CA GLN A 254 -1.90 -14.38 -9.29
C GLN A 254 -3.09 -13.52 -8.85
N ASP A 255 -4.30 -14.07 -9.02
CA ASP A 255 -5.54 -13.38 -8.65
C ASP A 255 -5.91 -13.62 -7.17
N GLY A 256 -6.62 -12.64 -6.61
CA GLY A 256 -7.13 -12.72 -5.24
C GLY A 256 -6.18 -12.18 -4.17
N ILE A 257 -6.49 -12.54 -2.93
CA ILE A 257 -5.77 -12.06 -1.76
C ILE A 257 -4.42 -12.77 -1.66
N TRP A 258 -3.38 -11.96 -1.43
CA TRP A 258 -2.00 -12.45 -1.38
C TRP A 258 -1.54 -13.16 -2.67
N GLY A 259 -2.19 -12.85 -3.81
CA GLY A 259 -1.86 -13.46 -5.09
C GLY A 259 -0.37 -13.31 -5.43
N GLY A 260 0.22 -14.39 -5.96
CA GLY A 260 1.64 -14.47 -6.30
C GLY A 260 2.59 -14.61 -5.11
N LEU A 261 2.12 -14.47 -3.86
CA LEU A 261 2.95 -14.68 -2.66
C LEU A 261 3.02 -16.16 -2.31
N TYR A 262 4.09 -16.53 -1.62
CA TYR A 262 4.24 -17.84 -1.01
C TYR A 262 3.55 -17.88 0.35
N SER A 263 2.67 -18.86 0.55
CA SER A 263 1.87 -19.02 1.77
C SER A 263 1.79 -20.49 2.17
N LEU A 264 1.32 -20.76 3.37
CA LEU A 264 0.93 -22.10 3.76
C LEU A 264 -0.20 -22.58 2.84
N PRO A 265 -0.25 -23.89 2.44
CA PRO A 265 -1.38 -24.43 1.71
C PRO A 265 -2.66 -24.34 2.54
N GLU A 266 -3.77 -23.97 1.89
CA GLU A 266 -5.04 -23.67 2.55
C GLU A 266 -6.18 -24.53 1.99
N ALA A 267 -7.15 -24.85 2.86
CA ALA A 267 -8.42 -25.49 2.51
C ALA A 267 -9.61 -24.79 3.21
N GLU A 268 -10.82 -25.15 2.82
CA GLU A 268 -12.04 -24.58 3.40
C GLU A 268 -12.37 -25.19 4.77
N THR A 269 -12.09 -26.46 4.97
CA THR A 269 -12.33 -27.19 6.21
C THR A 269 -11.08 -27.94 6.68
N ALA A 270 -11.07 -28.39 7.92
CA ALA A 270 -10.01 -29.19 8.50
C ALA A 270 -9.85 -30.52 7.78
N GLU A 271 -10.98 -31.17 7.47
CA GLU A 271 -11.04 -32.47 6.82
C GLU A 271 -10.45 -32.37 5.40
N ALA A 272 -10.88 -31.37 4.62
CA ALA A 272 -10.37 -31.14 3.27
C ALA A 272 -8.85 -30.84 3.27
N LEU A 273 -8.35 -30.16 4.33
CA LEU A 273 -6.92 -29.92 4.49
C LEU A 273 -6.16 -31.22 4.77
N GLU A 274 -6.64 -32.05 5.70
CA GLU A 274 -6.02 -33.32 6.05
C GLU A 274 -6.00 -34.30 4.86
N ASP A 275 -7.12 -34.44 4.17
CA ASP A 275 -7.23 -35.27 2.97
C ASP A 275 -6.23 -34.82 1.90
N TRP A 276 -6.15 -33.52 1.66
CA TRP A 276 -5.19 -32.96 0.70
C TRP A 276 -3.75 -33.21 1.13
N VAL A 277 -3.41 -33.02 2.41
CA VAL A 277 -2.06 -33.28 2.94
C VAL A 277 -1.68 -34.75 2.79
N LEU A 278 -2.57 -35.69 3.15
CA LEU A 278 -2.31 -37.12 3.08
C LEU A 278 -2.19 -37.64 1.64
N VAL A 279 -2.90 -37.04 0.69
CA VAL A 279 -2.76 -37.34 -0.74
C VAL A 279 -1.40 -36.87 -1.26
N GLN A 280 -0.95 -35.65 -0.88
CA GLN A 280 0.32 -35.12 -1.36
C GLN A 280 1.53 -35.74 -0.65
N TRP A 281 1.40 -36.03 0.65
CA TRP A 281 2.46 -36.60 1.48
C TRP A 281 1.92 -37.80 2.29
N PRO A 282 1.84 -38.99 1.69
CA PRO A 282 1.50 -40.22 2.44
C PRO A 282 2.45 -40.41 3.61
N GLY A 283 1.90 -40.53 4.82
CA GLY A 283 2.69 -40.65 6.05
C GLY A 283 2.96 -39.31 6.77
N ALA A 284 2.42 -38.22 6.31
CA ALA A 284 2.38 -36.97 7.10
C ALA A 284 1.55 -37.18 8.37
N THR A 285 2.02 -36.69 9.51
CA THR A 285 1.33 -36.85 10.80
C THR A 285 1.07 -35.48 11.42
N PRO A 286 -0.15 -35.20 11.93
CA PRO A 286 -0.41 -33.99 12.69
C PRO A 286 0.55 -33.89 13.89
N SER A 287 1.12 -32.69 14.12
CA SER A 287 2.10 -32.46 15.18
C SER A 287 1.78 -31.18 15.96
N GLY A 288 1.44 -31.32 17.24
CA GLY A 288 1.13 -30.18 18.10
C GLY A 288 -0.32 -29.69 17.99
N ALA A 289 -0.59 -28.53 18.61
CA ALA A 289 -1.91 -27.91 18.65
C ALA A 289 -2.15 -27.01 17.44
N ASP A 290 -3.43 -26.85 17.05
CA ASP A 290 -3.83 -25.87 16.04
C ASP A 290 -3.57 -24.45 16.53
N HIS A 291 -3.04 -23.59 15.65
CA HIS A 291 -2.76 -22.21 15.92
C HIS A 291 -3.76 -21.28 15.21
N GLY A 292 -4.39 -20.37 15.96
CA GLY A 292 -5.33 -19.39 15.41
C GLY A 292 -4.62 -18.08 15.01
N LEU A 293 -4.85 -17.63 13.79
CA LEU A 293 -4.35 -16.37 13.28
C LEU A 293 -5.51 -15.54 12.71
N GLN A 294 -5.68 -14.32 13.21
CA GLN A 294 -6.70 -13.40 12.70
C GLN A 294 -6.07 -12.28 11.87
N HIS A 295 -6.69 -12.00 10.72
CA HIS A 295 -6.30 -10.89 9.87
C HIS A 295 -7.51 -10.20 9.26
N SER A 296 -7.52 -8.85 9.28
CA SER A 296 -8.62 -8.06 8.71
C SER A 296 -8.24 -7.48 7.36
N PHE A 297 -9.02 -7.83 6.35
CA PHE A 297 -8.97 -7.19 5.05
C PHE A 297 -10.04 -6.08 4.95
N SER A 298 -10.01 -5.29 3.89
CA SER A 298 -10.97 -4.20 3.67
C SER A 298 -12.42 -4.66 3.44
N HIS A 299 -12.65 -5.95 3.16
CA HIS A 299 -13.95 -6.52 2.77
C HIS A 299 -14.35 -7.79 3.52
N TYR A 300 -13.46 -8.40 4.32
CA TYR A 300 -13.78 -9.48 5.27
C TYR A 300 -12.69 -9.61 6.34
N ARG A 301 -12.98 -10.40 7.38
CA ARG A 301 -12.03 -10.86 8.40
C ARG A 301 -11.66 -12.31 8.09
N LEU A 302 -10.38 -12.62 8.09
CA LEU A 302 -9.86 -13.98 7.99
C LEU A 302 -9.61 -14.52 9.40
N ASP A 303 -10.21 -15.66 9.72
CA ASP A 303 -9.85 -16.51 10.84
C ASP A 303 -9.14 -17.74 10.29
N LEU A 304 -7.79 -17.72 10.30
CA LEU A 304 -6.96 -18.79 9.76
C LEU A 304 -6.57 -19.73 10.88
N ARG A 305 -6.94 -21.00 10.74
CA ARG A 305 -6.55 -22.10 11.64
C ARG A 305 -5.37 -22.83 11.01
N ILE A 306 -4.21 -22.79 11.66
CA ILE A 306 -2.98 -23.40 11.16
C ILE A 306 -2.75 -24.70 11.93
N ARG A 307 -2.75 -25.82 11.18
CA ARG A 307 -2.45 -27.15 11.71
C ARG A 307 -1.04 -27.58 11.31
N PRO A 308 -0.16 -27.87 12.28
CA PRO A 308 1.17 -28.36 11.96
C PRO A 308 1.14 -29.85 11.63
N PHE A 309 1.99 -30.23 10.67
CA PHE A 309 2.25 -31.63 10.28
C PHE A 309 3.75 -31.86 10.18
N ASP A 310 4.20 -32.99 10.68
CA ASP A 310 5.56 -33.48 10.43
C ASP A 310 5.54 -34.43 9.23
N LEU A 311 6.45 -34.20 8.32
CA LEU A 311 6.57 -34.96 7.08
C LEU A 311 7.61 -36.07 7.22
N PRO A 312 7.41 -37.22 6.55
CA PRO A 312 8.40 -38.29 6.54
C PRO A 312 9.70 -37.83 5.85
N ALA A 313 10.81 -38.49 6.21
CA ALA A 313 12.10 -38.24 5.59
C ALA A 313 12.02 -38.43 4.07
N GLY A 314 12.61 -37.54 3.31
CA GLY A 314 12.58 -37.56 1.84
C GLY A 314 11.32 -36.98 1.20
N ALA A 315 10.40 -36.40 1.97
CA ALA A 315 9.15 -35.82 1.46
C ALA A 315 9.37 -34.66 0.47
N CYS A 316 10.55 -34.08 0.42
CA CYS A 316 10.87 -32.89 -0.41
C CYS A 316 10.92 -33.16 -1.92
N GLY A 317 10.97 -34.43 -2.34
CA GLY A 317 10.97 -34.82 -3.76
C GLY A 317 9.58 -35.00 -4.39
N ILE A 318 8.51 -34.89 -3.64
CA ILE A 318 7.18 -35.33 -4.07
C ILE A 318 6.38 -34.27 -4.82
N MET A 319 6.74 -32.98 -4.73
CA MET A 319 6.05 -31.93 -5.49
C MET A 319 6.95 -31.38 -6.61
N GLU A 320 6.94 -32.06 -7.74
CA GLU A 320 7.44 -31.52 -9.00
C GLU A 320 6.45 -30.46 -9.52
N GLY A 321 6.81 -29.22 -9.36
CA GLY A 321 6.09 -28.06 -9.92
C GLY A 321 6.69 -26.78 -9.38
N ASN A 322 6.87 -25.78 -10.23
CA ASN A 322 7.50 -24.49 -9.95
C ASN A 322 6.84 -23.65 -8.84
N ARG A 323 5.85 -24.19 -8.11
CA ARG A 323 5.03 -23.41 -7.15
C ARG A 323 5.30 -23.72 -5.68
N VAL A 324 6.17 -24.67 -5.35
CA VAL A 324 6.49 -25.05 -3.96
C VAL A 324 7.93 -24.74 -3.62
N ILE A 325 8.14 -24.15 -2.45
CA ILE A 325 9.47 -23.94 -1.90
C ILE A 325 9.56 -24.48 -0.47
N TRP A 326 10.73 -24.96 -0.09
CA TRP A 326 11.09 -25.29 1.28
C TRP A 326 11.73 -24.06 1.92
N TYR A 327 10.97 -23.38 2.78
CA TYR A 327 11.37 -22.14 3.42
C TYR A 327 11.99 -22.40 4.78
N LYS A 328 13.22 -21.90 4.98
CA LYS A 328 13.86 -21.86 6.31
C LYS A 328 13.85 -20.41 6.79
N PRO A 329 13.17 -20.09 7.91
CA PRO A 329 13.27 -18.77 8.50
C PRO A 329 14.73 -18.41 8.81
N GLY A 330 15.19 -17.24 8.34
CA GLY A 330 16.58 -16.79 8.51
C GLY A 330 17.55 -17.18 7.40
N THR A 331 17.11 -17.92 6.37
CA THR A 331 17.90 -18.15 5.15
C THR A 331 17.53 -17.16 4.07
N SER A 332 18.49 -16.87 3.16
CA SER A 332 18.44 -15.76 2.21
C SER A 332 17.56 -15.95 0.96
N ARG A 333 16.57 -16.84 0.97
CA ARG A 333 15.68 -16.96 -0.18
C ARG A 333 14.70 -15.80 -0.22
N ALA A 334 14.92 -14.92 -1.20
CA ALA A 334 14.15 -13.70 -1.43
C ALA A 334 12.79 -14.01 -2.05
N VAL A 335 11.78 -14.32 -1.23
CA VAL A 335 10.40 -14.55 -1.68
C VAL A 335 9.42 -13.67 -0.91
N GLY A 336 8.32 -13.29 -1.56
CA GLY A 336 7.24 -12.55 -0.91
C GLY A 336 6.36 -13.49 -0.09
N ILE A 337 6.20 -13.22 1.21
CA ILE A 337 5.33 -13.96 2.14
C ILE A 337 4.35 -12.96 2.77
N PRO A 338 3.04 -13.30 2.94
CA PRO A 338 2.12 -12.44 3.65
C PRO A 338 2.59 -12.16 5.08
N ALA A 339 2.51 -10.90 5.52
CA ALA A 339 3.02 -10.49 6.84
C ALA A 339 2.46 -11.31 8.03
N PRO A 340 1.17 -11.72 8.06
CA PRO A 340 0.67 -12.60 9.12
C PRO A 340 1.32 -13.99 9.12
N ILE A 341 1.52 -14.57 7.94
CA ILE A 341 2.20 -15.87 7.79
C ILE A 341 3.67 -15.74 8.16
N GLN A 342 4.32 -14.68 7.71
CA GLN A 342 5.72 -14.43 8.05
C GLN A 342 5.93 -14.33 9.56
N ARG A 343 5.05 -13.64 10.29
CA ARG A 343 5.09 -13.58 11.77
C ARG A 343 4.94 -14.97 12.37
N TYR A 344 3.93 -15.73 11.96
CA TYR A 344 3.75 -17.10 12.44
C TYR A 344 5.01 -17.97 12.25
N LEU A 345 5.63 -17.90 11.07
CA LEU A 345 6.85 -18.67 10.75
C LEU A 345 8.08 -18.23 11.57
N HIS A 346 8.10 -17.01 12.08
CA HIS A 346 9.16 -16.50 12.96
C HIS A 346 8.90 -16.84 14.44
N ASP A 347 7.65 -16.77 14.88
CA ASP A 347 7.25 -17.04 16.27
C ASP A 347 7.33 -18.55 16.59
N ASP A 348 7.14 -19.40 15.59
CA ASP A 348 7.24 -20.87 15.70
C ASP A 348 8.68 -21.39 15.98
N LYS A 349 9.68 -20.49 16.02
CA LYS A 349 11.06 -20.83 16.41
C LYS A 349 11.29 -20.94 17.91
N ASP A 350 10.34 -20.52 18.75
CA ASP A 350 10.50 -20.49 20.21
C ASP A 350 9.33 -21.23 20.88
N PRO A 351 9.36 -22.59 20.93
CA PRO A 351 8.32 -23.36 21.62
C PRO A 351 8.32 -23.17 23.15
N GLY A 352 9.17 -22.26 23.68
CA GLY A 352 9.41 -22.07 25.11
C GLY A 352 8.83 -20.80 25.74
N ASN A 353 8.18 -19.89 25.00
CA ASN A 353 7.71 -18.61 25.59
C ASN A 353 6.19 -18.43 25.46
N GLY A 354 5.44 -19.43 25.94
CA GLY A 354 4.00 -19.31 26.21
C GLY A 354 3.75 -18.59 27.53
N THR A 355 3.91 -17.29 27.60
CA THR A 355 3.39 -16.47 28.71
C THR A 355 2.52 -15.36 28.21
N ASN A 356 1.22 -15.54 28.46
CA ASN A 356 0.19 -14.54 28.75
C ASN A 356 0.59 -13.05 28.59
N ARG A 357 -0.02 -12.41 27.60
CA ARG A 357 -0.60 -11.06 27.85
C ARG A 357 -1.77 -10.82 26.89
#